data_7aac9af41323701f109c0c24805110aa
#
_entry.id   7aac9af41323701f109c0c24805110aa
#
_cell.length_a   1.000
_cell.length_b   1.000
_cell.length_c   1.000
_cell.angle_alpha   90.00
_cell.angle_beta   90.00
_cell.angle_gamma   90.00
#
_symmetry.space_group_name_H-M   'P 1'
#
loop_
_entity.id
_entity.type
_entity.pdbx_description
1 polymer ?
#
loop_
_entity_poly.entity_id
_entity_poly.type
_entity_poly.pdbx_seq_one_letter_code
_entity_poly.pdbx_strand_id
1 'polypeptide(L)'
;MSQYSEEIERRRTFAIISHPDAGKTTLTEKLLLFGGAIHVAGAVKSNKIKKTATSDWMEIEKQRGISVATSVMAFDYSGHKINILDTPGHQDFAEDTFRTLTAVDSVIIVIDTAKGVEAQTRKLMEVCRMRKTPVIVFVNKMDRDGKDPFDLLDEIEEELHINVRPLSWPIDMGQRFRGVYNIYEQKLNLYTPSKQYVTENVEFKDITSPDLETYIDPTQAAKLREDIELIEGVYPEFDVNTYLDGDIAPVFFGSALNNFGVKELLDCFIRIAPSPRPIHAVERVVDPNEDNFTGFIFKIHANMDPNHRSCIAFVKICSGRFERNANYKHVRFGKMMRFSSPTAFMAQKKEVVDEAFAGDIIGLPDTGNFKIGDTLTSGEELHFKGLPSFSPEMFKYIENADPMKAKQLNKGIEQLMDEGVAQLFTNQFNGRKIIGTVGQLQFEVIQYRLLHEYAAQCKWEPISLYKACWIESDNQEALENFKKRKAQYMALDKEGRDVYLADSSYVLMMAQQDFPDIKFHFTSEF
;
A
#
# COMPACT_ATOMS: atom_id res chain seq x y z
N MET A 1 2.80 -5.11 31.70
CA MET A 1 2.05 -5.34 30.44
C MET A 1 0.88 -4.35 30.43
N SER A 2 0.59 -3.75 29.29
CA SER A 2 -0.59 -2.90 29.13
C SER A 2 -1.87 -3.70 29.41
N GLN A 3 -2.89 -3.04 29.94
CA GLN A 3 -4.23 -3.63 30.09
C GLN A 3 -4.86 -4.04 28.73
N TYR A 4 -4.26 -3.62 27.61
CA TYR A 4 -4.74 -3.88 26.25
C TYR A 4 -3.90 -4.91 25.50
N SER A 5 -2.90 -5.55 26.12
CA SER A 5 -1.94 -6.44 25.44
C SER A 5 -2.62 -7.55 24.66
N GLU A 6 -3.65 -8.22 25.18
CA GLU A 6 -4.40 -9.27 24.48
C GLU A 6 -5.07 -8.75 23.20
N GLU A 7 -5.69 -7.56 23.29
CA GLU A 7 -6.33 -6.93 22.14
C GLU A 7 -5.28 -6.50 21.08
N ILE A 8 -4.12 -6.02 21.50
CA ILE A 8 -3.05 -5.62 20.60
C ILE A 8 -2.44 -6.84 19.90
N GLU A 9 -2.14 -7.90 20.65
CA GLU A 9 -1.51 -9.13 20.13
C GLU A 9 -2.36 -9.85 19.08
N ARG A 10 -3.68 -9.76 19.15
CA ARG A 10 -4.57 -10.39 18.17
C ARG A 10 -4.68 -9.63 16.84
N ARG A 11 -4.09 -8.43 16.71
CA ARG A 11 -4.18 -7.61 15.49
C ARG A 11 -3.08 -7.96 14.50
N ARG A 12 -3.48 -8.00 13.21
CA ARG A 12 -2.57 -8.17 12.09
C ARG A 12 -2.93 -7.13 11.03
N THR A 13 -1.99 -6.24 10.70
CA THR A 13 -2.21 -5.17 9.74
C THR A 13 -1.19 -5.28 8.62
N PHE A 14 -1.65 -5.51 7.40
CA PHE A 14 -0.77 -5.68 6.26
C PHE A 14 -1.29 -5.01 5.00
N ALA A 15 -0.36 -4.69 4.10
CA ALA A 15 -0.66 -4.25 2.75
C ALA A 15 -0.46 -5.40 1.75
N ILE A 16 -1.24 -5.38 0.68
CA ILE A 16 -0.99 -6.23 -0.48
C ILE A 16 -0.47 -5.34 -1.60
N ILE A 17 0.73 -5.65 -2.09
CA ILE A 17 1.41 -4.92 -3.15
C ILE A 17 1.74 -5.83 -4.32
N SER A 18 1.77 -5.27 -5.52
CA SER A 18 2.14 -6.01 -6.73
C SER A 18 2.34 -5.07 -7.91
N HIS A 19 2.90 -5.61 -8.98
CA HIS A 19 2.75 -5.02 -10.31
C HIS A 19 1.29 -5.12 -10.80
N PRO A 20 0.82 -4.23 -11.70
CA PRO A 20 -0.51 -4.35 -12.31
C PRO A 20 -0.77 -5.74 -12.92
N ASP A 21 -1.99 -6.21 -12.79
CA ASP A 21 -2.46 -7.51 -13.32
C ASP A 21 -1.84 -8.76 -12.67
N ALA A 22 -0.99 -8.67 -11.64
CA ALA A 22 -0.46 -9.85 -10.93
C ALA A 22 -1.54 -10.62 -10.15
N GLY A 23 -2.71 -10.02 -9.93
CA GLY A 23 -3.87 -10.65 -9.29
C GLY A 23 -4.09 -10.22 -7.84
N LYS A 24 -3.56 -9.07 -7.46
CA LYS A 24 -3.67 -8.48 -6.13
C LYS A 24 -5.13 -8.38 -5.66
N THR A 25 -5.98 -7.66 -6.38
CA THR A 25 -7.40 -7.49 -6.04
C THR A 25 -8.14 -8.82 -5.95
N THR A 26 -7.78 -9.80 -6.82
CA THR A 26 -8.32 -11.15 -6.73
C THR A 26 -7.92 -11.83 -5.42
N LEU A 27 -6.65 -11.72 -5.01
CA LEU A 27 -6.17 -12.27 -3.75
C LEU A 27 -6.89 -11.62 -2.56
N THR A 28 -7.02 -10.28 -2.56
CA THR A 28 -7.76 -9.53 -1.52
C THR A 28 -9.20 -10.04 -1.38
N GLU A 29 -9.93 -10.17 -2.48
CA GLU A 29 -11.30 -10.69 -2.48
C GLU A 29 -11.39 -12.13 -1.94
N LYS A 30 -10.38 -12.95 -2.20
CA LYS A 30 -10.34 -14.32 -1.68
C LYS A 30 -10.01 -14.39 -0.20
N LEU A 31 -9.10 -13.54 0.28
CA LEU A 31 -8.83 -13.43 1.72
C LEU A 31 -10.08 -12.99 2.50
N LEU A 32 -10.83 -12.01 1.98
CA LEU A 32 -12.11 -11.58 2.54
C LEU A 32 -13.17 -12.70 2.51
N LEU A 33 -13.19 -13.51 1.44
CA LEU A 33 -14.10 -14.64 1.32
C LEU A 33 -13.78 -15.73 2.35
N PHE A 34 -12.52 -16.12 2.50
CA PHE A 34 -12.09 -17.10 3.49
C PHE A 34 -12.26 -16.59 4.93
N GLY A 35 -12.08 -15.30 5.14
CA GLY A 35 -12.39 -14.64 6.41
C GLY A 35 -13.89 -14.51 6.71
N GLY A 36 -14.77 -14.92 5.80
CA GLY A 36 -16.22 -14.82 5.97
C GLY A 36 -16.77 -13.38 5.89
N ALA A 37 -15.94 -12.41 5.54
CA ALA A 37 -16.31 -11.00 5.43
C ALA A 37 -17.21 -10.70 4.22
N ILE A 38 -17.09 -11.51 3.18
CA ILE A 38 -17.94 -11.47 1.98
C ILE A 38 -18.44 -12.88 1.62
N HIS A 39 -19.64 -12.97 1.05
CA HIS A 39 -20.24 -14.27 0.66
C HIS A 39 -19.87 -14.71 -0.75
N VAL A 40 -19.49 -13.78 -1.62
CA VAL A 40 -19.10 -14.04 -3.02
C VAL A 40 -18.03 -13.04 -3.43
N ALA A 41 -16.88 -13.55 -3.86
CA ALA A 41 -15.81 -12.70 -4.38
C ALA A 41 -16.21 -12.02 -5.71
N GLY A 42 -15.82 -10.75 -5.87
CA GLY A 42 -15.95 -10.02 -7.12
C GLY A 42 -14.85 -10.40 -8.13
N ALA A 43 -14.99 -9.99 -9.39
CA ALA A 43 -13.98 -10.19 -10.42
C ALA A 43 -13.66 -8.89 -11.15
N VAL A 44 -12.38 -8.60 -11.30
CA VAL A 44 -11.89 -7.36 -11.93
C VAL A 44 -12.09 -7.35 -13.45
N LYS A 45 -12.06 -8.51 -14.11
CA LYS A 45 -12.23 -8.64 -15.57
C LYS A 45 -13.04 -9.89 -15.93
N SER A 46 -14.36 -9.79 -15.90
CA SER A 46 -15.19 -10.79 -16.53
C SER A 46 -16.48 -10.15 -17.06
N ASN A 47 -16.65 -10.13 -18.38
CA ASN A 47 -17.89 -9.70 -19.04
C ASN A 47 -19.14 -10.54 -18.64
N LYS A 48 -18.96 -11.58 -17.80
CA LYS A 48 -20.01 -12.48 -17.36
C LYS A 48 -20.41 -12.30 -15.90
N ILE A 49 -19.65 -11.59 -15.08
CA ILE A 49 -19.94 -11.37 -13.65
C ILE A 49 -20.26 -9.90 -13.45
N LYS A 50 -21.51 -9.60 -13.09
CA LYS A 50 -22.01 -8.22 -12.85
C LYS A 50 -21.52 -7.60 -11.52
N LYS A 51 -20.70 -8.30 -10.71
CA LYS A 51 -20.25 -7.83 -9.42
C LYS A 51 -18.80 -7.31 -9.52
N THR A 52 -18.61 -6.03 -9.26
CA THR A 52 -17.29 -5.39 -9.14
C THR A 52 -16.58 -5.84 -7.86
N ALA A 53 -15.25 -5.73 -7.80
CA ALA A 53 -14.47 -6.03 -6.61
C ALA A 53 -14.89 -5.13 -5.43
N THR A 54 -14.81 -5.66 -4.23
CA THR A 54 -15.16 -4.95 -2.99
C THR A 54 -14.20 -3.79 -2.73
N SER A 55 -12.94 -3.94 -3.12
CA SER A 55 -11.89 -2.93 -3.00
C SER A 55 -12.07 -1.75 -3.95
N ASP A 56 -12.68 -1.95 -5.15
CA ASP A 56 -12.86 -0.91 -6.16
C ASP A 56 -14.20 -0.18 -5.93
N TRP A 57 -14.18 0.87 -5.13
CA TRP A 57 -15.40 1.60 -4.75
C TRP A 57 -15.64 2.85 -5.60
N MET A 58 -14.60 3.46 -6.18
CA MET A 58 -14.74 4.64 -7.04
C MET A 58 -15.32 4.26 -8.40
N GLU A 59 -16.15 5.15 -8.97
CA GLU A 59 -16.74 4.92 -10.29
C GLU A 59 -15.68 4.84 -11.40
N ILE A 60 -14.62 5.63 -11.30
CA ILE A 60 -13.51 5.59 -12.25
C ILE A 60 -12.72 4.27 -12.18
N GLU A 61 -12.58 3.67 -10.99
CA GLU A 61 -11.96 2.36 -10.82
C GLU A 61 -12.77 1.27 -11.51
N LYS A 62 -14.09 1.31 -11.34
CA LYS A 62 -15.03 0.36 -11.98
C LYS A 62 -15.04 0.49 -13.49
N GLN A 63 -15.01 1.72 -14.01
CA GLN A 63 -15.01 1.98 -15.45
C GLN A 63 -13.70 1.53 -16.10
N ARG A 64 -12.57 1.73 -15.44
CA ARG A 64 -11.25 1.40 -15.98
C ARG A 64 -10.75 0.00 -15.60
N GLY A 65 -11.33 -0.60 -14.56
CA GLY A 65 -10.93 -1.90 -14.04
C GLY A 65 -9.53 -1.90 -13.41
N ILE A 66 -9.14 -0.78 -12.81
CA ILE A 66 -7.88 -0.60 -12.08
C ILE A 66 -8.14 0.13 -10.76
N SER A 67 -7.48 -0.29 -9.69
CA SER A 67 -7.52 0.42 -8.42
C SER A 67 -6.67 1.70 -8.50
N VAL A 68 -7.25 2.82 -8.07
CA VAL A 68 -6.65 4.15 -8.10
C VAL A 68 -6.18 4.59 -6.73
N ALA A 69 -6.85 4.09 -5.68
CA ALA A 69 -6.57 4.43 -4.30
C ALA A 69 -6.56 3.19 -3.42
N THR A 70 -5.80 3.24 -2.31
CA THR A 70 -5.78 2.17 -1.32
C THR A 70 -7.14 2.03 -0.66
N SER A 71 -7.64 0.81 -0.60
CA SER A 71 -8.84 0.44 0.16
C SER A 71 -8.45 -0.19 1.50
N VAL A 72 -9.10 0.25 2.57
CA VAL A 72 -8.91 -0.28 3.92
C VAL A 72 -10.09 -1.20 4.24
N MET A 73 -9.81 -2.43 4.66
CA MET A 73 -10.81 -3.43 5.00
C MET A 73 -10.38 -4.21 6.22
N ALA A 74 -11.33 -4.61 7.06
CA ALA A 74 -11.05 -5.42 8.24
C ALA A 74 -12.00 -6.61 8.33
N PHE A 75 -11.57 -7.68 8.98
CA PHE A 75 -12.38 -8.85 9.33
C PHE A 75 -11.74 -9.64 10.48
N ASP A 76 -12.54 -10.47 11.13
CA ASP A 76 -12.04 -11.41 12.14
C ASP A 76 -11.79 -12.78 11.52
N TYR A 77 -10.65 -13.40 11.86
CA TYR A 77 -10.30 -14.75 11.42
C TYR A 77 -9.49 -15.50 12.47
N SER A 78 -9.95 -16.68 12.86
CA SER A 78 -9.27 -17.56 13.83
C SER A 78 -8.79 -16.82 15.10
N GLY A 79 -9.65 -15.96 15.67
CA GLY A 79 -9.34 -15.19 16.88
C GLY A 79 -8.49 -13.93 16.66
N HIS A 80 -8.05 -13.67 15.44
CA HIS A 80 -7.29 -12.47 15.08
C HIS A 80 -8.19 -11.44 14.39
N LYS A 81 -7.92 -10.17 14.62
CA LYS A 81 -8.48 -9.06 13.86
C LYS A 81 -7.50 -8.66 12.76
N ILE A 82 -7.92 -8.79 11.54
CA ILE A 82 -7.10 -8.59 10.35
C ILE A 82 -7.50 -7.28 9.67
N ASN A 83 -6.52 -6.40 9.45
CA ASN A 83 -6.67 -5.18 8.67
C ASN A 83 -5.88 -5.33 7.36
N ILE A 84 -6.58 -5.29 6.24
CA ILE A 84 -6.00 -5.35 4.89
C ILE A 84 -6.01 -3.97 4.27
N LEU A 85 -4.88 -3.56 3.70
CA LEU A 85 -4.75 -2.37 2.88
C LEU A 85 -4.46 -2.83 1.44
N ASP A 86 -5.48 -2.81 0.60
CA ASP A 86 -5.36 -3.16 -0.81
C ASP A 86 -4.89 -1.92 -1.60
N THR A 87 -3.61 -1.92 -2.01
CA THR A 87 -2.97 -0.76 -2.63
C THR A 87 -3.21 -0.71 -4.14
N PRO A 88 -3.10 0.46 -4.80
CA PRO A 88 -3.07 0.49 -6.26
C PRO A 88 -1.85 -0.28 -6.81
N GLY A 89 -2.04 -1.05 -7.88
CA GLY A 89 -0.93 -1.74 -8.55
C GLY A 89 -0.20 -0.88 -9.58
N HIS A 90 -0.85 0.18 -10.09
CA HIS A 90 -0.30 1.00 -11.16
C HIS A 90 0.75 1.99 -10.64
N GLN A 91 1.88 2.12 -11.35
CA GLN A 91 3.00 2.99 -10.95
C GLN A 91 2.62 4.45 -10.75
N ASP A 92 1.63 4.95 -11.50
CA ASP A 92 1.15 6.34 -11.37
C ASP A 92 0.60 6.64 -9.97
N PHE A 93 0.20 5.62 -9.20
CA PHE A 93 -0.32 5.76 -7.84
C PHE A 93 0.66 5.24 -6.77
N ALA A 94 1.94 5.15 -7.10
CA ALA A 94 2.96 4.62 -6.19
C ALA A 94 3.08 5.42 -4.88
N GLU A 95 2.89 6.74 -4.91
CA GLU A 95 2.91 7.58 -3.69
C GLU A 95 1.83 7.17 -2.67
N ASP A 96 0.61 6.84 -3.13
CA ASP A 96 -0.43 6.34 -2.23
C ASP A 96 -0.03 5.00 -1.60
N THR A 97 0.60 4.14 -2.41
CA THR A 97 1.14 2.86 -1.91
C THR A 97 2.27 3.10 -0.90
N PHE A 98 3.21 4.00 -1.17
CA PHE A 98 4.31 4.31 -0.25
C PHE A 98 3.79 4.81 1.10
N ARG A 99 2.82 5.73 1.09
CA ARG A 99 2.17 6.21 2.33
C ARG A 99 1.45 5.10 3.06
N THR A 100 0.75 4.24 2.34
CA THR A 100 0.06 3.08 2.92
C THR A 100 1.04 2.14 3.62
N LEU A 101 2.24 1.92 3.06
CA LEU A 101 3.28 1.10 3.67
C LEU A 101 3.80 1.65 5.01
N THR A 102 3.55 2.93 5.33
CA THR A 102 3.87 3.46 6.66
C THR A 102 2.92 3.00 7.76
N ALA A 103 1.72 2.60 7.38
CA ALA A 103 0.64 2.25 8.31
C ALA A 103 0.52 0.74 8.57
N VAL A 104 1.36 -0.09 7.93
CA VAL A 104 1.29 -1.55 8.05
C VAL A 104 2.46 -2.15 8.80
N ASP A 105 2.23 -3.31 9.38
CA ASP A 105 3.22 -4.04 10.18
C ASP A 105 3.89 -5.15 9.36
N SER A 106 3.28 -5.57 8.24
CA SER A 106 3.83 -6.54 7.28
C SER A 106 3.27 -6.31 5.88
N VAL A 107 3.81 -7.00 4.87
CA VAL A 107 3.42 -6.86 3.47
C VAL A 107 3.31 -8.23 2.80
N ILE A 108 2.31 -8.40 1.94
CA ILE A 108 2.24 -9.52 1.01
C ILE A 108 2.53 -8.99 -0.41
N ILE A 109 3.57 -9.51 -1.04
CA ILE A 109 3.92 -9.22 -2.43
C ILE A 109 3.33 -10.31 -3.32
N VAL A 110 2.55 -9.90 -4.33
CA VAL A 110 1.98 -10.83 -5.31
C VAL A 110 2.78 -10.77 -6.60
N ILE A 111 3.29 -11.92 -7.03
CA ILE A 111 4.09 -12.10 -8.24
C ILE A 111 3.32 -12.99 -9.23
N ASP A 112 3.31 -12.61 -10.50
CA ASP A 112 2.74 -13.42 -11.58
C ASP A 112 3.75 -14.49 -12.01
N THR A 113 3.37 -15.77 -11.98
CA THR A 113 4.27 -16.89 -12.33
C THR A 113 4.87 -16.79 -13.74
N ALA A 114 4.15 -16.18 -14.68
CA ALA A 114 4.64 -16.04 -16.06
C ALA A 114 5.57 -14.84 -16.25
N LYS A 115 5.35 -13.76 -15.48
CA LYS A 115 6.11 -12.51 -15.63
C LYS A 115 7.31 -12.42 -14.68
N GLY A 116 7.21 -13.00 -13.48
CA GLY A 116 8.22 -12.88 -12.42
C GLY A 116 8.23 -11.50 -11.76
N VAL A 117 9.42 -11.04 -11.37
CA VAL A 117 9.61 -9.76 -10.69
C VAL A 117 9.59 -8.60 -11.69
N GLU A 118 8.62 -7.73 -11.55
CA GLU A 118 8.43 -6.58 -12.45
C GLU A 118 8.89 -5.27 -11.77
N ALA A 119 9.13 -4.22 -12.57
CA ALA A 119 9.74 -2.96 -12.12
C ALA A 119 9.04 -2.31 -10.92
N GLN A 120 7.70 -2.34 -10.87
CA GLN A 120 6.95 -1.77 -9.75
C GLN A 120 7.17 -2.56 -8.45
N THR A 121 7.27 -3.88 -8.55
CA THR A 121 7.56 -4.74 -7.39
C THR A 121 8.91 -4.40 -6.76
N ARG A 122 9.95 -4.16 -7.58
CA ARG A 122 11.29 -3.73 -7.09
C ARG A 122 11.21 -2.41 -6.31
N LYS A 123 10.56 -1.40 -6.88
CA LYS A 123 10.39 -0.07 -6.22
C LYS A 123 9.67 -0.19 -4.87
N LEU A 124 8.63 -1.01 -4.82
CA LEU A 124 7.86 -1.20 -3.58
C LEU A 124 8.67 -1.98 -2.54
N MET A 125 9.46 -2.96 -2.97
CA MET A 125 10.36 -3.71 -2.07
C MET A 125 11.46 -2.83 -1.47
N GLU A 126 11.98 -1.83 -2.21
CA GLU A 126 12.92 -0.85 -1.66
C GLU A 126 12.35 -0.13 -0.43
N VAL A 127 11.08 0.29 -0.50
CA VAL A 127 10.40 0.94 0.63
C VAL A 127 10.23 -0.02 1.80
N CYS A 128 9.84 -1.27 1.55
CA CYS A 128 9.73 -2.28 2.60
C CYS A 128 11.09 -2.50 3.30
N ARG A 129 12.17 -2.57 2.53
CA ARG A 129 13.53 -2.76 3.05
C ARG A 129 14.00 -1.56 3.88
N MET A 130 13.79 -0.32 3.41
CA MET A 130 14.12 0.89 4.16
C MET A 130 13.47 0.91 5.55
N ARG A 131 12.29 0.33 5.68
CA ARG A 131 11.52 0.27 6.93
C ARG A 131 11.69 -1.03 7.70
N LYS A 132 12.45 -1.98 7.18
CA LYS A 132 12.54 -3.35 7.71
C LYS A 132 11.16 -3.99 7.93
N THR A 133 10.25 -3.77 6.98
CA THR A 133 8.91 -4.35 7.03
C THR A 133 8.98 -5.81 6.58
N PRO A 134 8.52 -6.76 7.39
CA PRO A 134 8.47 -8.18 7.02
C PRO A 134 7.62 -8.40 5.76
N VAL A 135 8.13 -9.21 4.84
CA VAL A 135 7.52 -9.46 3.54
C VAL A 135 7.24 -10.94 3.35
N ILE A 136 6.05 -11.27 2.91
CA ILE A 136 5.66 -12.59 2.40
C ILE A 136 5.46 -12.49 0.90
N VAL A 137 5.93 -13.45 0.14
CA VAL A 137 5.72 -13.51 -1.31
C VAL A 137 4.66 -14.55 -1.64
N PHE A 138 3.70 -14.18 -2.49
CA PHE A 138 2.71 -15.07 -3.06
C PHE A 138 2.88 -15.13 -4.58
N VAL A 139 3.41 -16.25 -5.07
CA VAL A 139 3.52 -16.54 -6.51
C VAL A 139 2.17 -17.03 -7.01
N ASN A 140 1.50 -16.18 -7.77
CA ASN A 140 0.13 -16.34 -8.20
C ASN A 140 0.03 -16.84 -9.64
N LYS A 141 -1.13 -17.42 -9.99
CA LYS A 141 -1.51 -17.89 -11.32
C LYS A 141 -0.82 -19.21 -11.73
N MET A 142 -0.52 -20.08 -10.78
CA MET A 142 0.05 -21.40 -11.03
C MET A 142 -0.85 -22.30 -11.93
N ASP A 143 -2.12 -21.91 -12.13
CA ASP A 143 -3.05 -22.50 -13.08
C ASP A 143 -2.74 -22.19 -14.55
N ARG A 144 -1.67 -21.41 -14.81
CA ARG A 144 -1.16 -21.07 -16.14
C ARG A 144 0.28 -21.53 -16.29
N ASP A 145 0.70 -21.71 -17.54
CA ASP A 145 2.10 -21.95 -17.83
C ASP A 145 2.93 -20.70 -17.49
N GLY A 146 4.04 -20.91 -16.82
CA GLY A 146 4.91 -19.85 -16.32
C GLY A 146 6.36 -20.28 -16.24
N LYS A 147 7.16 -19.52 -15.50
CA LYS A 147 8.55 -19.83 -15.19
C LYS A 147 8.62 -21.02 -14.23
N ASP A 148 9.73 -21.74 -14.26
CA ASP A 148 10.00 -22.77 -13.27
C ASP A 148 10.00 -22.18 -11.85
N PRO A 149 9.45 -22.87 -10.85
CA PRO A 149 9.40 -22.36 -9.47
C PRO A 149 10.78 -22.05 -8.88
N PHE A 150 11.83 -22.81 -9.17
CA PHE A 150 13.19 -22.50 -8.71
C PHE A 150 13.76 -21.26 -9.40
N ASP A 151 13.57 -21.12 -10.71
CA ASP A 151 13.98 -19.91 -11.44
C ASP A 151 13.29 -18.66 -10.88
N LEU A 152 12.03 -18.79 -10.44
CA LEU A 152 11.30 -17.70 -9.79
C LEU A 152 11.86 -17.35 -8.40
N LEU A 153 12.27 -18.34 -7.62
CA LEU A 153 12.92 -18.11 -6.32
C LEU A 153 14.24 -17.37 -6.49
N ASP A 154 15.08 -17.80 -7.44
CA ASP A 154 16.34 -17.15 -7.76
C ASP A 154 16.12 -15.71 -8.23
N GLU A 155 15.14 -15.48 -9.13
CA GLU A 155 14.77 -14.15 -9.59
C GLU A 155 14.28 -13.24 -8.43
N ILE A 156 13.51 -13.79 -7.49
CA ILE A 156 13.04 -13.05 -6.31
C ILE A 156 14.22 -12.64 -5.43
N GLU A 157 15.16 -13.54 -5.16
CA GLU A 157 16.35 -13.23 -4.36
C GLU A 157 17.22 -12.17 -5.02
N GLU A 158 17.53 -12.34 -6.31
CA GLU A 158 18.39 -11.42 -7.06
C GLU A 158 17.75 -10.02 -7.22
N GLU A 159 16.49 -9.97 -7.63
CA GLU A 159 15.83 -8.71 -7.99
C GLU A 159 15.26 -7.95 -6.80
N LEU A 160 14.83 -8.66 -5.74
CA LEU A 160 14.32 -8.02 -4.53
C LEU A 160 15.38 -7.91 -3.42
N HIS A 161 16.55 -8.51 -3.60
CA HIS A 161 17.66 -8.52 -2.64
C HIS A 161 17.23 -8.95 -1.24
N ILE A 162 16.54 -10.08 -1.15
CA ILE A 162 16.07 -10.70 0.08
C ILE A 162 16.19 -12.21 -0.05
N ASN A 163 16.66 -12.89 1.00
CA ASN A 163 16.66 -14.34 1.01
C ASN A 163 15.22 -14.86 1.01
N VAL A 164 14.99 -16.00 0.37
CA VAL A 164 13.67 -16.64 0.35
C VAL A 164 13.67 -17.99 1.02
N ARG A 165 12.50 -18.37 1.55
CA ARG A 165 12.22 -19.75 1.98
C ARG A 165 10.84 -20.14 1.49
N PRO A 166 10.70 -21.12 0.58
CA PRO A 166 9.40 -21.64 0.22
C PRO A 166 8.77 -22.38 1.42
N LEU A 167 7.55 -21.97 1.78
CA LEU A 167 6.72 -22.62 2.81
C LEU A 167 5.59 -23.43 2.19
N SER A 168 5.33 -23.28 0.91
CA SER A 168 4.51 -24.19 0.11
C SER A 168 5.18 -24.45 -1.23
N TRP A 169 4.89 -25.60 -1.85
CA TRP A 169 5.44 -25.97 -3.13
C TRP A 169 4.35 -26.43 -4.08
N PRO A 170 4.35 -25.99 -5.36
CA PRO A 170 3.30 -26.35 -6.30
C PRO A 170 3.49 -27.79 -6.80
N ILE A 171 2.37 -28.49 -6.98
CA ILE A 171 2.35 -29.80 -7.61
C ILE A 171 2.00 -29.58 -9.07
N ASP A 172 3.05 -29.47 -9.91
CA ASP A 172 2.98 -29.11 -11.31
C ASP A 172 2.45 -27.67 -11.55
N MET A 173 2.25 -27.28 -12.80
CA MET A 173 1.70 -25.97 -13.19
C MET A 173 0.81 -26.08 -14.43
N GLY A 174 0.15 -24.96 -14.76
CA GLY A 174 -0.73 -24.88 -15.92
C GLY A 174 -1.91 -25.83 -15.82
N GLN A 175 -2.21 -26.55 -16.89
CA GLN A 175 -3.33 -27.50 -16.91
C GLN A 175 -3.10 -28.74 -16.01
N ARG A 176 -1.84 -29.01 -15.66
CA ARG A 176 -1.46 -30.14 -14.79
C ARG A 176 -1.37 -29.75 -13.32
N PHE A 177 -1.58 -28.50 -12.98
CA PHE A 177 -1.57 -28.02 -11.60
C PHE A 177 -2.62 -28.75 -10.75
N ARG A 178 -2.15 -29.48 -9.72
CA ARG A 178 -2.97 -30.33 -8.86
C ARG A 178 -3.22 -29.77 -7.48
N GLY A 179 -2.38 -28.86 -7.04
CA GLY A 179 -2.43 -28.31 -5.70
C GLY A 179 -1.09 -27.83 -5.21
N VAL A 180 -0.98 -27.70 -3.90
CA VAL A 180 0.28 -27.33 -3.24
C VAL A 180 0.57 -28.28 -2.09
N TYR A 181 1.85 -28.58 -1.87
CA TYR A 181 2.32 -29.17 -0.63
C TYR A 181 2.75 -28.04 0.32
N ASN A 182 2.09 -27.94 1.47
CA ASN A 182 2.47 -26.99 2.52
C ASN A 182 3.63 -27.61 3.31
N ILE A 183 4.85 -27.11 3.08
CA ILE A 183 6.08 -27.59 3.71
C ILE A 183 6.06 -27.28 5.20
N TYR A 184 5.57 -26.10 5.59
CA TYR A 184 5.54 -25.63 6.97
C TYR A 184 4.60 -26.46 7.86
N GLU A 185 3.45 -26.87 7.32
CA GLU A 185 2.46 -27.66 8.05
C GLU A 185 2.52 -29.17 7.73
N GLN A 186 3.33 -29.56 6.73
CA GLN A 186 3.40 -30.92 6.21
C GLN A 186 2.02 -31.46 5.77
N LYS A 187 1.34 -30.67 4.93
CA LYS A 187 0.00 -30.96 4.42
C LYS A 187 -0.06 -30.92 2.91
N LEU A 188 -0.73 -31.89 2.34
CA LEU A 188 -1.03 -31.93 0.92
C LEU A 188 -2.40 -31.32 0.68
N ASN A 189 -2.44 -30.20 -0.05
CA ASN A 189 -3.66 -29.49 -0.37
C ASN A 189 -3.99 -29.69 -1.84
N LEU A 190 -4.92 -30.60 -2.11
CA LEU A 190 -5.35 -30.95 -3.46
C LEU A 190 -6.63 -30.23 -3.84
N TYR A 191 -6.75 -29.92 -5.12
CA TYR A 191 -7.86 -29.16 -5.65
C TYR A 191 -8.53 -29.87 -6.82
N THR A 192 -9.84 -29.94 -6.75
CA THR A 192 -10.65 -30.17 -7.94
C THR A 192 -10.91 -28.84 -8.63
N PRO A 193 -10.85 -28.73 -9.96
CA PRO A 193 -11.16 -27.51 -10.69
C PRO A 193 -12.64 -27.13 -10.56
N SER A 194 -13.07 -26.72 -9.40
CA SER A 194 -14.39 -26.14 -9.17
C SER A 194 -14.23 -24.73 -8.64
N LYS A 195 -14.90 -23.78 -9.27
CA LYS A 195 -14.82 -22.35 -8.94
C LYS A 195 -15.34 -22.00 -7.54
N GLN A 196 -15.72 -22.95 -6.72
CA GLN A 196 -16.48 -22.67 -5.50
C GLN A 196 -15.86 -23.10 -4.18
N TYR A 197 -15.07 -24.17 -4.04
CA TYR A 197 -14.52 -24.59 -2.73
C TYR A 197 -13.27 -25.47 -2.82
N VAL A 198 -12.41 -25.35 -1.80
CA VAL A 198 -11.32 -26.26 -1.46
C VAL A 198 -11.91 -27.62 -1.12
N THR A 199 -11.42 -28.67 -1.73
CA THR A 199 -12.09 -29.95 -1.62
C THR A 199 -11.44 -30.94 -0.67
N GLU A 200 -10.14 -30.95 -0.50
CA GLU A 200 -9.50 -31.91 0.41
C GLU A 200 -8.16 -31.40 0.94
N ASN A 201 -8.08 -31.21 2.25
CA ASN A 201 -6.82 -31.09 2.96
C ASN A 201 -6.47 -32.49 3.49
N VAL A 202 -5.46 -33.11 2.94
CA VAL A 202 -4.95 -34.38 3.43
C VAL A 202 -3.71 -34.11 4.23
N GLU A 203 -3.72 -34.45 5.54
CA GLU A 203 -2.50 -34.44 6.33
C GLU A 203 -1.55 -35.49 5.78
N PHE A 204 -0.40 -35.06 5.31
CA PHE A 204 0.59 -35.94 4.70
C PHE A 204 1.97 -35.62 5.26
N LYS A 205 2.29 -36.25 6.38
CA LYS A 205 3.53 -35.96 7.13
C LYS A 205 4.78 -36.57 6.52
N ASP A 206 4.61 -37.62 5.74
CA ASP A 206 5.74 -38.34 5.14
C ASP A 206 5.56 -38.42 3.62
N ILE A 207 6.15 -37.47 2.89
CA ILE A 207 6.12 -37.43 1.43
C ILE A 207 6.87 -38.61 0.79
N THR A 208 7.68 -39.34 1.55
CA THR A 208 8.38 -40.53 1.05
C THR A 208 7.47 -41.76 1.00
N SER A 209 6.32 -41.70 1.70
CA SER A 209 5.32 -42.77 1.69
C SER A 209 4.80 -43.06 0.27
N PRO A 210 4.68 -44.32 -0.13
CA PRO A 210 4.04 -44.70 -1.39
C PRO A 210 2.56 -44.25 -1.51
N ASP A 211 1.91 -43.97 -0.37
CA ASP A 211 0.52 -43.52 -0.33
C ASP A 211 0.32 -42.19 -1.07
N LEU A 212 1.37 -41.38 -1.26
CA LEU A 212 1.33 -40.15 -2.03
C LEU A 212 0.80 -40.38 -3.45
N GLU A 213 1.16 -41.52 -4.05
CA GLU A 213 0.75 -41.92 -5.41
C GLU A 213 -0.72 -42.32 -5.51
N THR A 214 -1.45 -42.43 -4.39
CA THR A 214 -2.91 -42.57 -4.39
C THR A 214 -3.63 -41.23 -4.59
N TYR A 215 -2.96 -40.14 -4.32
CA TYR A 215 -3.54 -38.77 -4.40
C TYR A 215 -3.10 -38.01 -5.66
N ILE A 216 -1.86 -38.21 -6.12
CA ILE A 216 -1.29 -37.53 -7.29
C ILE A 216 -0.62 -38.55 -8.22
N ASP A 217 -0.39 -38.17 -9.48
CA ASP A 217 0.28 -39.01 -10.44
C ASP A 217 1.69 -39.42 -9.96
N PRO A 218 2.13 -40.68 -10.18
CA PRO A 218 3.45 -41.14 -9.77
C PRO A 218 4.63 -40.26 -10.24
N THR A 219 4.53 -39.67 -11.44
CA THR A 219 5.55 -38.75 -11.95
C THR A 219 5.56 -37.43 -11.16
N GLN A 220 4.40 -36.92 -10.81
CA GLN A 220 4.25 -35.73 -9.96
C GLN A 220 4.73 -36.00 -8.52
N ALA A 221 4.46 -37.19 -7.99
CA ALA A 221 4.93 -37.59 -6.66
C ALA A 221 6.46 -37.70 -6.61
N ALA A 222 7.08 -38.31 -7.63
CA ALA A 222 8.53 -38.38 -7.73
C ALA A 222 9.16 -36.99 -7.82
N LYS A 223 8.66 -36.13 -8.70
CA LYS A 223 9.15 -34.75 -8.83
C LYS A 223 8.98 -33.97 -7.52
N LEU A 224 7.83 -34.07 -6.85
CA LEU A 224 7.61 -33.38 -5.57
C LEU A 224 8.64 -33.80 -4.52
N ARG A 225 8.98 -35.11 -4.43
CA ARG A 225 10.00 -35.60 -3.49
C ARG A 225 11.39 -35.00 -3.80
N GLU A 226 11.78 -35.00 -5.08
CA GLU A 226 13.05 -34.41 -5.52
C GLU A 226 13.10 -32.91 -5.21
N ASP A 227 12.03 -32.18 -5.55
CA ASP A 227 11.95 -30.75 -5.31
C ASP A 227 12.03 -30.42 -3.81
N ILE A 228 11.33 -31.16 -2.94
CA ILE A 228 11.38 -30.94 -1.49
C ILE A 228 12.75 -31.27 -0.91
N GLU A 229 13.40 -32.36 -1.34
CA GLU A 229 14.77 -32.70 -0.94
C GLU A 229 15.74 -31.57 -1.33
N LEU A 230 15.60 -31.01 -2.52
CA LEU A 230 16.41 -29.89 -2.97
C LEU A 230 16.16 -28.63 -2.14
N ILE A 231 14.90 -28.31 -1.83
CA ILE A 231 14.53 -27.16 -0.98
C ILE A 231 15.15 -27.30 0.41
N GLU A 232 15.05 -28.47 1.03
CA GLU A 232 15.61 -28.70 2.36
C GLU A 232 17.15 -28.67 2.37
N GLY A 233 17.79 -28.99 1.25
CA GLY A 233 19.24 -28.97 1.11
C GLY A 233 19.84 -27.59 0.76
N VAL A 234 19.08 -26.73 0.07
CA VAL A 234 19.59 -25.45 -0.48
C VAL A 234 19.16 -24.25 0.35
N TYR A 235 17.89 -24.21 0.76
CA TYR A 235 17.34 -23.04 1.46
C TYR A 235 17.47 -23.18 2.98
N PRO A 236 17.73 -22.08 3.70
CA PRO A 236 17.84 -22.10 5.16
C PRO A 236 16.50 -22.55 5.80
N GLU A 237 16.56 -23.15 6.97
CA GLU A 237 15.38 -23.45 7.76
C GLU A 237 14.63 -22.14 8.10
N PHE A 238 13.30 -22.18 8.04
CA PHE A 238 12.49 -21.00 8.32
C PHE A 238 12.52 -20.65 9.81
N ASP A 239 12.99 -19.46 10.11
CA ASP A 239 12.91 -18.85 11.44
C ASP A 239 12.04 -17.59 11.41
N VAL A 240 11.06 -17.54 12.31
CA VAL A 240 10.11 -16.42 12.42
C VAL A 240 10.83 -15.11 12.77
N ASN A 241 11.88 -15.14 13.58
CA ASN A 241 12.60 -13.91 13.96
C ASN A 241 13.33 -13.33 12.76
N THR A 242 14.00 -14.15 11.96
CA THR A 242 14.66 -13.70 10.72
C THR A 242 13.66 -13.10 9.73
N TYR A 243 12.44 -13.66 9.67
CA TYR A 243 11.35 -13.05 8.88
C TYR A 243 10.91 -11.70 9.48
N LEU A 244 10.73 -11.61 10.79
CA LEU A 244 10.32 -10.36 11.46
C LEU A 244 11.37 -9.26 11.34
N ASP A 245 12.65 -9.61 11.22
CA ASP A 245 13.74 -8.66 10.97
C ASP A 245 13.81 -8.16 9.51
N GLY A 246 13.07 -8.84 8.61
CA GLY A 246 13.01 -8.51 7.19
C GLY A 246 14.17 -9.07 6.37
N ASP A 247 14.86 -10.09 6.86
CA ASP A 247 16.04 -10.70 6.22
C ASP A 247 15.68 -11.91 5.34
N ILE A 248 14.52 -12.55 5.60
CA ILE A 248 14.01 -13.67 4.82
C ILE A 248 12.53 -13.47 4.48
N ALA A 249 12.15 -13.82 3.25
CA ALA A 249 10.76 -13.80 2.79
C ALA A 249 10.22 -15.23 2.64
N PRO A 250 9.20 -15.63 3.41
CA PRO A 250 8.45 -16.85 3.12
C PRO A 250 7.76 -16.75 1.77
N VAL A 251 7.83 -17.82 0.97
CA VAL A 251 7.21 -17.88 -0.36
C VAL A 251 6.09 -18.92 -0.39
N PHE A 252 4.94 -18.49 -0.90
CA PHE A 252 3.78 -19.34 -1.14
C PHE A 252 3.45 -19.36 -2.62
N PHE A 253 3.01 -20.51 -3.11
CA PHE A 253 2.56 -20.70 -4.49
C PHE A 253 1.05 -20.97 -4.53
N GLY A 254 0.36 -20.46 -5.58
CA GLY A 254 -1.05 -20.72 -5.70
C GLY A 254 -1.71 -20.07 -6.92
N SER A 255 -3.04 -20.14 -6.93
CA SER A 255 -3.91 -19.44 -7.89
C SER A 255 -5.07 -18.79 -7.15
N ALA A 256 -4.98 -17.48 -6.97
CA ALA A 256 -6.04 -16.73 -6.31
C ALA A 256 -7.40 -16.87 -7.02
N LEU A 257 -7.41 -16.91 -8.36
CA LEU A 257 -8.62 -17.06 -9.15
C LEU A 257 -9.38 -18.35 -8.78
N ASN A 258 -8.64 -19.43 -8.58
CA ASN A 258 -9.18 -20.77 -8.33
C ASN A 258 -9.21 -21.13 -6.83
N ASN A 259 -8.88 -20.21 -5.94
CA ASN A 259 -8.80 -20.38 -4.47
C ASN A 259 -7.64 -21.28 -3.99
N PHE A 260 -6.60 -21.50 -4.81
CA PHE A 260 -5.52 -22.44 -4.49
C PHE A 260 -4.40 -21.72 -3.74
N GLY A 261 -3.92 -22.29 -2.63
CA GLY A 261 -2.84 -21.75 -1.82
C GLY A 261 -3.21 -20.51 -0.98
N VAL A 262 -4.42 -19.97 -1.13
CA VAL A 262 -4.84 -18.72 -0.46
C VAL A 262 -5.18 -18.96 1.01
N LYS A 263 -5.86 -20.06 1.31
CA LYS A 263 -6.18 -20.41 2.70
C LYS A 263 -4.92 -20.74 3.48
N GLU A 264 -4.02 -21.48 2.87
CA GLU A 264 -2.71 -21.84 3.44
C GLU A 264 -1.87 -20.60 3.72
N LEU A 265 -1.86 -19.66 2.79
CA LEU A 265 -1.24 -18.35 3.01
C LEU A 265 -1.85 -17.64 4.21
N LEU A 266 -3.19 -17.58 4.32
CA LEU A 266 -3.87 -16.90 5.42
C LEU A 266 -3.64 -17.60 6.76
N ASP A 267 -3.73 -18.93 6.82
CA ASP A 267 -3.51 -19.72 8.03
C ASP A 267 -2.06 -19.59 8.53
N CYS A 268 -1.09 -19.59 7.63
CA CYS A 268 0.31 -19.36 8.00
C CYS A 268 0.53 -17.90 8.39
N PHE A 269 -0.02 -16.95 7.63
CA PHE A 269 0.12 -15.52 7.88
C PHE A 269 -0.28 -15.15 9.32
N ILE A 270 -1.43 -15.60 9.82
CA ILE A 270 -1.87 -15.27 11.19
C ILE A 270 -0.92 -15.79 12.28
N ARG A 271 -0.12 -16.82 11.98
CA ARG A 271 0.84 -17.41 12.94
C ARG A 271 2.19 -16.71 12.94
N ILE A 272 2.68 -16.29 11.77
CA ILE A 272 4.03 -15.73 11.61
C ILE A 272 4.05 -14.21 11.53
N ALA A 273 2.97 -13.58 11.03
CA ALA A 273 2.92 -12.13 10.89
C ALA A 273 2.99 -11.44 12.25
N PRO A 274 3.67 -10.28 12.32
CA PRO A 274 3.80 -9.56 13.58
C PRO A 274 2.45 -9.03 14.08
N SER A 275 2.31 -8.96 15.39
CA SER A 275 1.43 -8.02 16.04
C SER A 275 1.92 -6.58 15.77
N PRO A 276 1.17 -5.54 16.13
CA PRO A 276 1.60 -4.15 15.93
C PRO A 276 3.02 -3.91 16.41
N ARG A 277 3.84 -3.27 15.56
CA ARG A 277 5.26 -3.03 15.81
C ARG A 277 5.50 -1.62 16.37
N PRO A 278 6.60 -1.42 17.15
CA PRO A 278 7.02 -0.08 17.56
C PRO A 278 7.24 0.84 16.35
N ILE A 279 6.79 2.10 16.46
CA ILE A 279 6.90 3.09 15.39
C ILE A 279 7.77 4.25 15.86
N HIS A 280 8.67 4.70 14.97
CA HIS A 280 9.55 5.83 15.24
C HIS A 280 8.82 7.16 15.03
N ALA A 281 8.68 7.94 16.08
CA ALA A 281 8.40 9.37 16.03
C ALA A 281 9.72 10.16 16.01
N VAL A 282 9.65 11.46 15.77
CA VAL A 282 10.81 12.34 15.82
C VAL A 282 11.40 12.37 17.23
N GLU A 283 10.53 12.41 18.23
CA GLU A 283 10.90 12.59 19.63
C GLU A 283 11.32 11.28 20.32
N ARG A 284 10.70 10.18 19.95
CA ARG A 284 10.95 8.85 20.56
C ARG A 284 10.38 7.69 19.74
N VAL A 285 10.70 6.48 20.16
CA VAL A 285 10.01 5.27 19.69
C VAL A 285 8.72 5.10 20.50
N VAL A 286 7.61 4.82 19.83
CA VAL A 286 6.31 4.53 20.43
C VAL A 286 6.10 3.02 20.46
N ASP A 287 5.91 2.46 21.66
CA ASP A 287 5.58 1.05 21.83
C ASP A 287 4.05 0.86 21.73
N PRO A 288 3.56 -0.08 20.93
CA PRO A 288 2.12 -0.37 20.84
C PRO A 288 1.45 -0.68 22.18
N ASN A 289 2.20 -1.23 23.13
CA ASN A 289 1.70 -1.59 24.45
C ASN A 289 1.66 -0.43 25.47
N GLU A 290 1.92 0.80 25.05
CA GLU A 290 1.69 1.96 25.91
C GLU A 290 0.18 2.17 26.13
N ASP A 291 -0.21 2.60 27.36
CA ASP A 291 -1.62 2.86 27.67
C ASP A 291 -2.15 4.15 27.03
N ASN A 292 -1.27 5.11 26.75
CA ASN A 292 -1.62 6.37 26.12
C ASN A 292 -1.88 6.19 24.63
N PHE A 293 -3.00 6.76 24.18
CA PHE A 293 -3.34 6.75 22.76
C PHE A 293 -2.41 7.64 21.97
N THR A 294 -1.88 7.09 20.90
CA THR A 294 -1.21 7.83 19.82
C THR A 294 -1.61 7.25 18.46
N GLY A 295 -1.67 8.11 17.44
CA GLY A 295 -1.95 7.69 16.07
C GLY A 295 -1.61 8.78 15.08
N PHE A 296 -1.43 8.41 13.81
CA PHE A 296 -1.15 9.35 12.75
C PHE A 296 -2.03 9.12 11.52
N ILE A 297 -2.25 10.20 10.79
CA ILE A 297 -3.04 10.20 9.55
C ILE A 297 -2.12 9.86 8.39
N PHE A 298 -2.34 8.69 7.76
CA PHE A 298 -1.55 8.28 6.60
C PHE A 298 -2.28 8.50 5.27
N LYS A 299 -3.61 8.71 5.33
CA LYS A 299 -4.44 8.87 4.14
C LYS A 299 -5.67 9.73 4.44
N ILE A 300 -6.08 10.50 3.44
CA ILE A 300 -7.34 11.27 3.45
C ILE A 300 -8.13 10.91 2.20
N HIS A 301 -9.43 10.77 2.34
CA HIS A 301 -10.38 10.62 1.24
C HIS A 301 -11.45 11.69 1.30
N ALA A 302 -11.56 12.51 0.27
CA ALA A 302 -12.69 13.42 0.11
C ALA A 302 -13.83 12.75 -0.67
N ASN A 303 -15.05 13.20 -0.40
CA ASN A 303 -16.26 12.90 -1.19
C ASN A 303 -16.55 11.38 -1.38
N MET A 304 -16.25 10.56 -0.36
CA MET A 304 -16.63 9.13 -0.39
C MET A 304 -18.15 8.90 -0.53
N ASP A 305 -18.96 9.86 -0.13
CA ASP A 305 -20.40 9.90 -0.40
C ASP A 305 -20.70 11.08 -1.34
N PRO A 306 -21.18 10.85 -2.56
CA PRO A 306 -21.52 11.91 -3.50
C PRO A 306 -22.55 12.92 -2.97
N ASN A 307 -23.38 12.50 -2.01
CA ASN A 307 -24.41 13.34 -1.41
C ASN A 307 -23.91 14.16 -0.22
N HIS A 308 -22.79 13.77 0.40
CA HIS A 308 -22.20 14.42 1.55
C HIS A 308 -20.74 14.78 1.25
N ARG A 309 -20.45 16.08 1.18
CA ARG A 309 -19.09 16.60 0.97
C ARG A 309 -18.24 16.47 2.25
N SER A 310 -18.07 15.26 2.73
CA SER A 310 -17.25 14.94 3.90
C SER A 310 -15.95 14.27 3.49
N CYS A 311 -14.85 14.67 4.12
CA CYS A 311 -13.60 13.96 4.04
C CYS A 311 -13.54 12.91 5.17
N ILE A 312 -12.80 11.85 4.93
CA ILE A 312 -12.45 10.85 5.94
C ILE A 312 -10.93 10.79 6.03
N ALA A 313 -10.41 11.05 7.22
CA ALA A 313 -9.00 10.87 7.53
C ALA A 313 -8.79 9.48 8.12
N PHE A 314 -7.90 8.68 7.51
CA PHE A 314 -7.55 7.36 7.98
C PHE A 314 -6.38 7.44 8.95
N VAL A 315 -6.62 6.98 10.16
CA VAL A 315 -5.67 7.00 11.27
C VAL A 315 -5.18 5.59 11.56
N LYS A 316 -3.86 5.38 11.53
CA LYS A 316 -3.21 4.21 12.14
C LYS A 316 -3.09 4.47 13.63
N ILE A 317 -3.61 3.60 14.45
CA ILE A 317 -3.40 3.64 15.90
C ILE A 317 -2.05 2.99 16.20
N CYS A 318 -1.17 3.75 16.86
CA CYS A 318 0.21 3.33 17.14
C CYS A 318 0.38 2.78 18.55
N SER A 319 -0.37 3.34 19.52
CA SER A 319 -0.37 2.87 20.91
C SER A 319 -1.71 3.11 21.60
N GLY A 320 -1.95 2.40 22.67
CA GLY A 320 -3.11 2.57 23.55
C GLY A 320 -4.45 2.24 22.91
N ARG A 321 -5.48 2.91 23.40
CA ARG A 321 -6.87 2.71 22.99
C ARG A 321 -7.51 4.03 22.54
N PHE A 322 -8.13 4.00 21.37
CA PHE A 322 -9.05 5.03 20.91
C PHE A 322 -10.45 4.76 21.48
N GLU A 323 -11.10 5.78 22.01
CA GLU A 323 -12.48 5.74 22.48
C GLU A 323 -13.31 6.83 21.79
N ARG A 324 -14.48 6.45 21.33
CA ARG A 324 -15.45 7.38 20.75
C ARG A 324 -15.82 8.48 21.76
N ASN A 325 -15.91 9.72 21.29
CA ASN A 325 -16.22 10.90 22.11
C ASN A 325 -15.17 11.25 23.19
N ALA A 326 -14.03 10.59 23.27
CA ALA A 326 -12.92 11.05 24.09
C ALA A 326 -12.22 12.27 23.45
N ASN A 327 -11.40 12.95 24.24
CA ASN A 327 -10.65 14.12 23.80
C ASN A 327 -9.25 13.69 23.33
N TYR A 328 -8.86 14.11 22.11
CA TYR A 328 -7.55 13.88 21.54
C TYR A 328 -6.90 15.19 21.14
N LYS A 329 -5.62 15.35 21.45
CA LYS A 329 -4.83 16.50 21.00
C LYS A 329 -4.45 16.32 19.55
N HIS A 330 -4.87 17.25 18.71
CA HIS A 330 -4.32 17.40 17.36
C HIS A 330 -3.02 18.20 17.47
N VAL A 331 -1.88 17.53 17.26
CA VAL A 331 -0.58 18.09 17.61
C VAL A 331 -0.29 19.36 16.80
N ARG A 332 -0.43 19.34 15.48
CA ARG A 332 -0.18 20.50 14.61
C ARG A 332 -1.00 21.75 14.99
N PHE A 333 -2.23 21.59 15.44
CA PHE A 333 -3.09 22.73 15.87
C PHE A 333 -3.02 23.04 17.36
N GLY A 334 -2.42 22.18 18.17
CA GLY A 334 -2.39 22.31 19.61
C GLY A 334 -3.79 22.27 20.28
N LYS A 335 -4.81 21.73 19.59
CA LYS A 335 -6.22 21.76 20.04
C LYS A 335 -6.72 20.37 20.36
N MET A 336 -7.62 20.31 21.35
CA MET A 336 -8.36 19.09 21.66
C MET A 336 -9.52 18.92 20.70
N MET A 337 -9.66 17.71 20.16
CA MET A 337 -10.73 17.32 19.24
C MET A 337 -11.50 16.13 19.78
N ARG A 338 -12.77 16.01 19.36
CA ARG A 338 -13.67 14.92 19.71
C ARG A 338 -14.29 14.33 18.45
N PHE A 339 -14.43 13.01 18.42
CA PHE A 339 -14.99 12.31 17.26
C PHE A 339 -16.22 11.51 17.66
N SER A 340 -17.39 11.95 17.15
CA SER A 340 -18.69 11.32 17.46
C SER A 340 -19.02 10.13 16.55
N SER A 341 -18.40 10.05 15.39
CA SER A 341 -18.72 9.04 14.37
C SER A 341 -17.45 8.48 13.73
N PRO A 342 -16.48 7.96 14.53
CA PRO A 342 -15.35 7.24 13.97
C PRO A 342 -15.85 5.98 13.28
N THR A 343 -15.25 5.59 12.16
CA THR A 343 -15.70 4.45 11.35
C THR A 343 -14.62 3.41 11.20
N ALA A 344 -14.98 2.13 11.27
CA ALA A 344 -14.20 1.03 10.72
C ALA A 344 -14.82 0.58 9.40
N PHE A 345 -13.99 -0.05 8.58
CA PHE A 345 -14.37 -0.53 7.28
C PHE A 345 -14.37 -2.07 7.29
N MET A 346 -15.53 -2.64 7.66
CA MET A 346 -15.74 -4.09 7.66
C MET A 346 -16.19 -4.52 6.27
N ALA A 347 -15.23 -4.91 5.41
CA ALA A 347 -15.45 -5.21 4.01
C ALA A 347 -16.21 -4.07 3.29
N GLN A 348 -17.48 -4.30 2.92
CA GLN A 348 -18.31 -3.29 2.20
C GLN A 348 -19.08 -2.33 3.13
N LYS A 349 -19.05 -2.56 4.44
CA LYS A 349 -19.84 -1.78 5.39
C LYS A 349 -18.98 -0.82 6.18
N LYS A 350 -19.47 0.40 6.32
CA LYS A 350 -18.94 1.37 7.29
C LYS A 350 -19.70 1.17 8.59
N GLU A 351 -18.99 0.90 9.66
CA GLU A 351 -19.56 0.75 10.98
C GLU A 351 -18.96 1.79 11.92
N VAL A 352 -19.81 2.36 12.78
CA VAL A 352 -19.32 3.28 13.81
C VAL A 352 -18.61 2.46 14.88
N VAL A 353 -17.43 2.90 15.26
CA VAL A 353 -16.55 2.21 16.21
C VAL A 353 -16.59 2.93 17.54
N ASP A 354 -16.88 2.22 18.63
CA ASP A 354 -16.83 2.76 19.97
C ASP A 354 -15.41 2.75 20.55
N GLU A 355 -14.64 1.73 20.22
CA GLU A 355 -13.23 1.60 20.63
C GLU A 355 -12.37 0.94 19.54
N ALA A 356 -11.08 1.29 19.52
CA ALA A 356 -10.08 0.67 18.66
C ALA A 356 -8.70 0.71 19.36
N PHE A 357 -7.81 -0.20 19.01
CA PHE A 357 -6.54 -0.41 19.72
C PHE A 357 -5.35 -0.27 18.78
N ALA A 358 -4.14 -0.19 19.35
CA ALA A 358 -2.92 -0.19 18.55
C ALA A 358 -2.94 -1.31 17.48
N GLY A 359 -2.58 -0.95 16.26
CA GLY A 359 -2.68 -1.80 15.08
C GLY A 359 -3.94 -1.56 14.24
N ASP A 360 -5.04 -1.10 14.82
CA ASP A 360 -6.25 -0.81 14.05
C ASP A 360 -6.09 0.43 13.16
N ILE A 361 -6.91 0.47 12.12
CA ILE A 361 -7.09 1.63 11.25
C ILE A 361 -8.54 2.07 11.35
N ILE A 362 -8.74 3.35 11.68
CA ILE A 362 -10.06 3.96 11.77
C ILE A 362 -10.16 5.17 10.83
N GLY A 363 -11.38 5.43 10.35
CA GLY A 363 -11.70 6.64 9.61
C GLY A 363 -12.34 7.68 10.52
N LEU A 364 -11.77 8.87 10.56
CA LEU A 364 -12.31 10.01 11.28
C LEU A 364 -12.97 10.98 10.31
N PRO A 365 -14.25 11.36 10.53
CA PRO A 365 -14.89 12.41 9.75
C PRO A 365 -14.11 13.73 9.87
N ASP A 366 -13.83 14.34 8.73
CA ASP A 366 -13.08 15.60 8.66
C ASP A 366 -13.82 16.64 7.81
N THR A 367 -13.67 17.89 8.18
CA THR A 367 -14.18 19.05 7.44
C THR A 367 -13.11 19.77 6.61
N GLY A 368 -11.94 19.13 6.42
CA GLY A 368 -10.78 19.65 5.69
C GLY A 368 -9.71 20.26 6.61
N ASN A 369 -9.65 19.83 7.87
CA ASN A 369 -8.65 20.30 8.83
C ASN A 369 -7.42 19.41 8.89
N PHE A 370 -7.56 18.12 8.60
CA PHE A 370 -6.47 17.16 8.64
C PHE A 370 -5.57 17.24 7.43
N LYS A 371 -4.29 16.94 7.65
CA LYS A 371 -3.28 16.69 6.62
C LYS A 371 -2.69 15.29 6.82
N ILE A 372 -2.18 14.71 5.76
CA ILE A 372 -1.37 13.49 5.84
C ILE A 372 -0.15 13.78 6.72
N GLY A 373 0.17 12.89 7.65
CA GLY A 373 1.23 13.07 8.65
C GLY A 373 0.77 13.72 9.96
N ASP A 374 -0.45 14.27 10.04
CA ASP A 374 -0.96 14.81 11.30
C ASP A 374 -1.05 13.73 12.38
N THR A 375 -0.68 14.12 13.59
CA THR A 375 -0.66 13.24 14.77
C THR A 375 -1.77 13.58 15.72
N LEU A 376 -2.41 12.55 16.26
CA LEU A 376 -3.39 12.62 17.35
C LEU A 376 -2.85 11.86 18.56
N THR A 377 -2.92 12.47 19.74
CA THR A 377 -2.44 11.88 21.00
C THR A 377 -3.39 12.13 22.16
N SER A 378 -3.15 11.46 23.28
CA SER A 378 -3.84 11.75 24.56
C SER A 378 -3.36 13.06 25.23
N GLY A 379 -2.39 13.79 24.65
CA GLY A 379 -1.90 15.07 25.17
C GLY A 379 -0.41 15.32 24.91
N GLU A 380 0.37 14.29 24.61
CA GLU A 380 1.78 14.37 24.27
C GLU A 380 2.01 15.08 22.92
N GLU A 381 3.15 15.73 22.75
CA GLU A 381 3.58 16.26 21.46
C GLU A 381 4.50 15.25 20.78
N LEU A 382 3.99 14.63 19.73
CA LEU A 382 4.69 13.64 18.92
C LEU A 382 4.47 13.91 17.44
N HIS A 383 5.53 13.68 16.65
CA HIS A 383 5.51 13.77 15.19
C HIS A 383 6.01 12.46 14.60
N PHE A 384 5.09 11.69 14.02
CA PHE A 384 5.49 10.45 13.35
C PHE A 384 6.22 10.77 12.04
N LYS A 385 7.34 10.08 11.80
CA LYS A 385 8.08 10.19 10.55
C LYS A 385 7.27 9.53 9.44
N GLY A 386 6.82 10.33 8.47
CA GLY A 386 6.18 9.86 7.25
C GLY A 386 7.19 9.37 6.22
N LEU A 387 6.70 9.03 5.03
CA LEU A 387 7.54 8.96 3.85
C LEU A 387 7.57 10.34 3.18
N PRO A 388 8.73 10.80 2.72
CA PRO A 388 8.83 12.04 1.99
C PRO A 388 8.04 11.96 0.67
N SER A 389 7.48 13.08 0.22
CA SER A 389 6.97 13.20 -1.14
C SER A 389 8.15 13.31 -2.10
N PHE A 390 8.21 12.41 -3.09
CA PHE A 390 9.26 12.41 -4.10
C PHE A 390 8.97 13.44 -5.19
N SER A 391 10.02 13.94 -5.86
CA SER A 391 9.87 14.83 -7.01
C SER A 391 9.01 14.17 -8.10
N PRO A 392 7.97 14.86 -8.62
CA PRO A 392 7.17 14.36 -9.72
C PRO A 392 7.99 14.10 -11.00
N GLU A 393 7.46 13.25 -11.86
CA GLU A 393 8.06 12.92 -13.17
C GLU A 393 7.40 13.68 -14.33
N MET A 394 6.15 14.14 -14.14
CA MET A 394 5.38 14.84 -15.15
C MET A 394 4.74 16.10 -14.59
N PHE A 395 4.70 17.16 -15.39
CA PHE A 395 4.18 18.45 -14.97
C PHE A 395 3.25 19.04 -16.03
N LYS A 396 2.15 19.65 -15.59
CA LYS A 396 1.24 20.43 -16.46
C LYS A 396 0.69 21.62 -15.70
N TYR A 397 0.52 22.73 -16.41
CA TYR A 397 -0.32 23.81 -15.90
C TYR A 397 -1.77 23.37 -15.84
N ILE A 398 -2.47 23.77 -14.78
CA ILE A 398 -3.90 23.60 -14.66
C ILE A 398 -4.60 24.95 -14.82
N GLU A 399 -5.53 25.03 -15.75
CA GLU A 399 -6.29 26.22 -16.03
C GLU A 399 -7.79 25.99 -15.88
N ASN A 400 -8.50 27.04 -15.51
CA ASN A 400 -9.94 27.00 -15.41
C ASN A 400 -10.55 27.07 -16.81
N ALA A 401 -11.36 26.08 -17.16
CA ALA A 401 -12.08 26.09 -18.43
C ALA A 401 -13.37 26.97 -18.41
N ASP A 402 -13.92 27.19 -17.20
CA ASP A 402 -15.14 28.00 -17.00
C ASP A 402 -14.91 29.04 -15.89
N PRO A 403 -14.76 30.34 -16.24
CA PRO A 403 -14.52 31.39 -15.26
C PRO A 403 -15.54 31.45 -14.12
N MET A 404 -16.77 31.02 -14.34
CA MET A 404 -17.83 31.01 -13.34
C MET A 404 -17.62 29.93 -12.26
N LYS A 405 -16.74 28.95 -12.53
CA LYS A 405 -16.45 27.82 -11.66
C LYS A 405 -15.08 27.90 -10.95
N ALA A 406 -14.46 29.09 -10.95
CA ALA A 406 -13.12 29.28 -10.36
C ALA A 406 -13.01 28.86 -8.89
N LYS A 407 -14.03 29.16 -8.07
CA LYS A 407 -14.06 28.75 -6.66
C LYS A 407 -14.14 27.24 -6.49
N GLN A 408 -14.97 26.57 -7.29
CA GLN A 408 -15.13 25.12 -7.28
C GLN A 408 -13.84 24.42 -7.72
N LEU A 409 -13.20 24.93 -8.79
CA LEU A 409 -11.93 24.41 -9.27
C LEU A 409 -10.84 24.52 -8.20
N ASN A 410 -10.68 25.71 -7.61
CA ASN A 410 -9.66 25.92 -6.58
C ASN A 410 -9.90 24.99 -5.37
N LYS A 411 -11.15 24.90 -4.90
CA LYS A 411 -11.50 23.98 -3.80
C LYS A 411 -11.22 22.53 -4.17
N GLY A 412 -11.57 22.10 -5.37
CA GLY A 412 -11.29 20.74 -5.86
C GLY A 412 -9.79 20.44 -5.91
N ILE A 413 -9.00 21.36 -6.46
CA ILE A 413 -7.54 21.23 -6.49
C ILE A 413 -6.99 21.10 -5.05
N GLU A 414 -7.37 21.98 -4.13
CA GLU A 414 -6.90 21.95 -2.76
C GLU A 414 -7.21 20.62 -2.07
N GLN A 415 -8.44 20.15 -2.18
CA GLN A 415 -8.85 18.89 -1.55
C GLN A 415 -8.17 17.66 -2.17
N LEU A 416 -8.05 17.60 -3.52
CA LEU A 416 -7.34 16.50 -4.18
C LEU A 416 -5.85 16.47 -3.81
N MET A 417 -5.23 17.65 -3.61
CA MET A 417 -3.84 17.72 -3.17
C MET A 417 -3.71 17.38 -1.68
N ASP A 418 -4.71 17.68 -0.83
CA ASP A 418 -4.75 17.23 0.57
C ASP A 418 -4.84 15.71 0.70
N GLU A 419 -5.54 15.07 -0.26
CA GLU A 419 -5.55 13.60 -0.39
C GLU A 419 -4.22 13.03 -0.86
N GLY A 420 -3.30 13.89 -1.36
CA GLY A 420 -2.02 13.47 -1.91
C GLY A 420 -2.14 12.77 -3.27
N VAL A 421 -3.17 13.06 -4.06
CA VAL A 421 -3.34 12.50 -5.41
C VAL A 421 -2.22 12.97 -6.35
N ALA A 422 -1.72 14.19 -6.15
CA ALA A 422 -0.62 14.80 -6.89
C ALA A 422 -0.01 15.93 -6.06
N GLN A 423 1.01 16.60 -6.60
CA GLN A 423 1.65 17.73 -5.95
C GLN A 423 1.30 19.04 -6.64
N LEU A 424 1.07 20.10 -5.87
CA LEU A 424 0.76 21.43 -6.35
C LEU A 424 1.96 22.35 -6.19
N PHE A 425 2.33 23.01 -7.26
CA PHE A 425 3.32 24.06 -7.28
C PHE A 425 2.69 25.36 -7.81
N THR A 426 3.01 26.48 -7.20
CA THR A 426 2.61 27.81 -7.67
C THR A 426 3.85 28.55 -8.16
N ASN A 427 3.95 28.79 -9.46
CA ASN A 427 5.08 29.52 -10.03
C ASN A 427 5.12 30.93 -9.46
N GLN A 428 6.26 31.35 -8.89
CA GLN A 428 6.39 32.63 -8.21
C GLN A 428 6.41 33.82 -9.18
N PHE A 429 6.84 33.60 -10.43
CA PHE A 429 6.98 34.65 -11.43
C PHE A 429 5.62 35.07 -12.05
N ASN A 430 4.76 34.10 -12.35
CA ASN A 430 3.50 34.34 -13.07
C ASN A 430 2.23 33.92 -12.29
N GLY A 431 2.37 33.35 -11.11
CA GLY A 431 1.28 32.90 -10.26
C GLY A 431 0.48 31.69 -10.78
N ARG A 432 0.91 31.07 -11.90
CA ARG A 432 0.21 29.92 -12.48
C ARG A 432 0.41 28.66 -11.61
N LYS A 433 -0.65 27.86 -11.53
CA LYS A 433 -0.64 26.58 -10.82
C LYS A 433 -0.12 25.47 -11.72
N ILE A 434 0.80 24.67 -11.20
CA ILE A 434 1.40 23.51 -11.86
C ILE A 434 1.05 22.29 -11.03
N ILE A 435 0.52 21.25 -11.67
CA ILE A 435 0.31 19.94 -11.05
C ILE A 435 1.47 19.03 -11.46
N GLY A 436 2.13 18.46 -10.47
CA GLY A 436 3.15 17.45 -10.63
C GLY A 436 2.61 16.07 -10.29
N THR A 437 2.85 15.09 -11.16
CA THR A 437 2.39 13.70 -11.03
C THR A 437 3.52 12.72 -11.32
N VAL A 438 3.34 11.47 -10.91
CA VAL A 438 4.24 10.37 -11.30
C VAL A 438 3.94 9.90 -12.71
N GLY A 439 2.67 9.92 -13.13
CA GLY A 439 2.29 9.46 -14.46
C GLY A 439 1.06 10.15 -15.06
N GLN A 440 0.83 9.83 -16.33
CA GLN A 440 -0.22 10.45 -17.14
C GLN A 440 -1.65 10.18 -16.60
N LEU A 441 -1.87 8.98 -16.06
CA LEU A 441 -3.19 8.56 -15.60
C LEU A 441 -3.70 9.41 -14.42
N GLN A 442 -2.80 9.92 -13.58
CA GLN A 442 -3.18 10.82 -12.48
C GLN A 442 -3.84 12.11 -13.00
N PHE A 443 -3.35 12.70 -14.10
CA PHE A 443 -4.01 13.87 -14.70
C PHE A 443 -5.43 13.58 -15.15
N GLU A 444 -5.67 12.39 -15.71
CA GLU A 444 -7.00 11.97 -16.16
C GLU A 444 -7.93 11.74 -14.96
N VAL A 445 -7.43 11.14 -13.89
CA VAL A 445 -8.17 10.95 -12.64
C VAL A 445 -8.52 12.29 -12.00
N ILE A 446 -7.56 13.22 -11.91
CA ILE A 446 -7.79 14.57 -11.37
C ILE A 446 -8.86 15.29 -12.21
N GLN A 447 -8.76 15.27 -13.53
CA GLN A 447 -9.73 15.89 -14.42
C GLN A 447 -11.13 15.29 -14.26
N TYR A 448 -11.23 13.97 -14.19
CA TYR A 448 -12.48 13.26 -13.97
C TYR A 448 -13.11 13.65 -12.63
N ARG A 449 -12.33 13.64 -11.55
CA ARG A 449 -12.80 13.98 -10.21
C ARG A 449 -13.21 15.44 -10.08
N LEU A 450 -12.43 16.38 -10.65
CA LEU A 450 -12.80 17.81 -10.69
C LEU A 450 -14.14 18.02 -11.37
N LEU A 451 -14.40 17.33 -12.48
CA LEU A 451 -15.66 17.43 -13.20
C LEU A 451 -16.83 16.83 -12.41
N HIS A 452 -16.71 15.62 -11.92
CA HIS A 452 -17.83 14.86 -11.34
C HIS A 452 -18.09 15.16 -9.86
N GLU A 453 -17.05 15.45 -9.09
CA GLU A 453 -17.18 15.72 -7.65
C GLU A 453 -17.36 17.22 -7.35
N TYR A 454 -16.73 18.10 -8.15
CA TYR A 454 -16.72 19.54 -7.91
C TYR A 454 -17.49 20.36 -8.97
N ALA A 455 -18.00 19.71 -10.01
CA ALA A 455 -18.64 20.34 -11.16
C ALA A 455 -17.76 21.44 -11.79
N ALA A 456 -16.44 21.24 -11.80
CA ALA A 456 -15.44 22.16 -12.30
C ALA A 456 -14.64 21.52 -13.43
N GLN A 457 -14.59 22.18 -14.57
CA GLN A 457 -13.86 21.72 -15.75
C GLN A 457 -12.49 22.41 -15.80
N CYS A 458 -11.42 21.64 -15.96
CA CYS A 458 -10.07 22.15 -16.13
C CYS A 458 -9.52 21.89 -17.53
N LYS A 459 -8.51 22.67 -17.92
CA LYS A 459 -7.68 22.44 -19.10
C LYS A 459 -6.25 22.21 -18.67
N TRP A 460 -5.59 21.29 -19.34
CA TRP A 460 -4.18 20.99 -19.15
C TRP A 460 -3.35 21.66 -20.25
N GLU A 461 -2.32 22.41 -19.83
CA GLU A 461 -1.31 22.93 -20.73
C GLU A 461 0.03 22.25 -20.41
N PRO A 462 0.64 21.56 -21.37
CA PRO A 462 1.91 20.88 -21.14
C PRO A 462 3.01 21.88 -20.78
N ILE A 463 3.91 21.46 -19.88
CA ILE A 463 5.15 22.16 -19.57
C ILE A 463 6.30 21.17 -19.55
N SER A 464 7.41 21.53 -20.19
CA SER A 464 8.60 20.68 -20.19
C SER A 464 9.42 21.01 -18.95
N LEU A 465 9.33 20.16 -17.92
CA LEU A 465 10.14 20.21 -16.72
C LEU A 465 10.71 18.81 -16.48
N TYR A 466 11.92 18.78 -15.96
CA TYR A 466 12.65 17.55 -15.64
C TYR A 466 12.43 17.11 -14.19
N LYS A 467 12.61 18.04 -13.23
CA LYS A 467 12.52 17.74 -11.79
C LYS A 467 12.08 18.96 -10.99
N ALA A 468 11.35 18.70 -9.92
CA ALA A 468 11.13 19.66 -8.83
C ALA A 468 12.17 19.40 -7.73
N CYS A 469 12.87 20.45 -7.30
CA CYS A 469 13.89 20.37 -6.27
C CYS A 469 13.54 21.36 -5.16
N TRP A 470 13.35 20.85 -3.94
CA TRP A 470 13.26 21.71 -2.76
C TRP A 470 14.64 22.25 -2.46
N ILE A 471 14.75 23.55 -2.24
CA ILE A 471 16.03 24.21 -2.06
C ILE A 471 16.19 24.74 -0.65
N GLU A 472 17.41 24.58 -0.13
CA GLU A 472 17.82 25.04 1.19
C GLU A 472 19.22 25.63 1.12
N SER A 473 19.51 26.63 1.96
CA SER A 473 20.84 27.17 2.14
C SER A 473 21.01 27.73 3.53
N ASP A 474 22.16 27.50 4.12
CA ASP A 474 22.60 28.15 5.35
C ASP A 474 23.01 29.63 5.09
N ASN A 475 23.23 29.98 3.81
CA ASN A 475 23.60 31.34 3.35
C ASN A 475 22.37 31.99 2.70
N GLN A 476 21.68 32.86 3.45
CA GLN A 476 20.49 33.57 2.99
C GLN A 476 20.72 34.49 1.79
N GLU A 477 21.92 35.11 1.70
CA GLU A 477 22.25 35.96 0.57
C GLU A 477 22.42 35.15 -0.72
N ALA A 478 23.06 33.98 -0.63
CA ALA A 478 23.18 33.04 -1.74
C ALA A 478 21.79 32.53 -2.20
N LEU A 479 20.91 32.24 -1.26
CA LEU A 479 19.54 31.79 -1.55
C LEU A 479 18.74 32.87 -2.31
N GLU A 480 18.76 34.11 -1.82
CA GLU A 480 18.07 35.23 -2.47
C GLU A 480 18.67 35.56 -3.86
N ASN A 481 20.00 35.46 -4.02
CA ASN A 481 20.63 35.61 -5.33
C ASN A 481 20.19 34.50 -6.30
N PHE A 482 20.14 33.25 -5.83
CA PHE A 482 19.66 32.14 -6.61
C PHE A 482 18.21 32.38 -7.09
N LYS A 483 17.30 32.73 -6.17
CA LYS A 483 15.89 33.01 -6.47
C LYS A 483 15.75 34.12 -7.53
N LYS A 484 16.54 35.19 -7.41
CA LYS A 484 16.52 36.29 -8.40
C LYS A 484 17.00 35.83 -9.77
N ARG A 485 18.11 35.08 -9.83
CA ARG A 485 18.67 34.60 -11.11
C ARG A 485 17.81 33.54 -11.78
N LYS A 486 17.09 32.73 -11.01
CA LYS A 486 16.25 31.62 -11.48
C LYS A 486 14.76 31.91 -11.32
N ALA A 487 14.35 33.18 -11.23
CA ALA A 487 12.99 33.61 -10.90
C ALA A 487 11.87 32.92 -11.71
N GLN A 488 12.08 32.67 -13.01
CA GLN A 488 11.10 32.01 -13.88
C GLN A 488 10.83 30.55 -13.47
N TYR A 489 11.79 29.90 -12.83
CA TYR A 489 11.77 28.49 -12.43
C TYR A 489 11.50 28.31 -10.95
N MET A 490 11.29 29.42 -10.22
CA MET A 490 10.94 29.35 -8.81
C MET A 490 9.44 29.14 -8.64
N ALA A 491 9.11 28.22 -7.75
CA ALA A 491 7.74 27.94 -7.36
C ALA A 491 7.66 27.79 -5.83
N LEU A 492 6.45 27.85 -5.31
CA LEU A 492 6.13 27.43 -3.96
C LEU A 492 5.36 26.12 -4.04
N ASP A 493 5.67 25.18 -3.16
CA ASP A 493 4.80 24.04 -2.95
C ASP A 493 3.57 24.44 -2.12
N LYS A 494 2.71 23.47 -1.81
CA LYS A 494 1.47 23.70 -1.06
C LYS A 494 1.70 24.21 0.36
N GLU A 495 2.83 23.85 0.97
CA GLU A 495 3.27 24.27 2.31
C GLU A 495 3.97 25.63 2.30
N GLY A 496 4.21 26.22 1.13
CA GLY A 496 4.88 27.49 0.96
C GLY A 496 6.41 27.40 0.96
N ARG A 497 6.97 26.20 0.77
CA ARG A 497 8.43 26.00 0.66
C ARG A 497 8.90 26.33 -0.75
N ASP A 498 10.14 26.85 -0.82
CA ASP A 498 10.77 27.19 -2.10
C ASP A 498 11.15 25.93 -2.89
N VAL A 499 10.73 25.89 -4.14
CA VAL A 499 10.98 24.80 -5.08
C VAL A 499 11.57 25.36 -6.36
N TYR A 500 12.68 24.79 -6.79
CA TYR A 500 13.27 25.03 -8.11
C TYR A 500 12.77 23.98 -9.10
N LEU A 501 12.15 24.42 -10.17
CA LEU A 501 11.63 23.58 -11.25
C LEU A 501 12.63 23.54 -12.40
N ALA A 502 13.46 22.52 -12.46
CA ALA A 502 14.51 22.39 -13.48
C ALA A 502 13.95 21.90 -14.82
N ASP A 503 14.33 22.54 -15.94
CA ASP A 503 13.89 22.16 -17.29
C ASP A 503 14.52 20.86 -17.79
N SER A 504 15.78 20.62 -17.41
CA SER A 504 16.54 19.46 -17.83
C SER A 504 17.58 19.06 -16.78
N SER A 505 18.09 17.83 -16.93
CA SER A 505 19.20 17.35 -16.08
C SER A 505 20.46 18.21 -16.20
N TYR A 506 20.73 18.71 -17.41
CA TYR A 506 21.88 19.60 -17.66
C TYR A 506 21.71 20.95 -16.91
N VAL A 507 20.52 21.57 -17.01
CA VAL A 507 20.24 22.85 -16.32
C VAL A 507 20.30 22.68 -14.80
N LEU A 508 19.86 21.54 -14.28
CA LEU A 508 19.98 21.22 -12.86
C LEU A 508 21.44 21.06 -12.43
N MET A 509 22.23 20.29 -13.19
CA MET A 509 23.66 20.12 -12.94
C MET A 509 24.41 21.47 -12.94
N MET A 510 24.14 22.33 -13.92
CA MET A 510 24.74 23.67 -13.96
C MET A 510 24.32 24.54 -12.77
N ALA A 511 23.05 24.46 -12.35
CA ALA A 511 22.58 25.17 -11.17
C ALA A 511 23.30 24.73 -9.89
N GLN A 512 23.55 23.42 -9.74
CA GLN A 512 24.31 22.85 -8.61
C GLN A 512 25.79 23.29 -8.63
N GLN A 513 26.39 23.40 -9.81
CA GLN A 513 27.78 23.88 -9.95
C GLN A 513 27.92 25.38 -9.71
N ASP A 514 27.01 26.19 -10.26
CA ASP A 514 27.05 27.65 -10.16
C ASP A 514 26.69 28.16 -8.76
N PHE A 515 25.96 27.37 -7.98
CA PHE A 515 25.47 27.73 -6.65
C PHE A 515 25.79 26.64 -5.61
N PRO A 516 27.04 26.43 -5.25
CA PRO A 516 27.46 25.36 -4.35
C PRO A 516 26.90 25.50 -2.93
N ASP A 517 26.50 26.72 -2.52
CA ASP A 517 25.88 26.99 -1.22
C ASP A 517 24.39 26.56 -1.17
N ILE A 518 23.77 26.19 -2.31
CA ILE A 518 22.39 25.75 -2.37
C ILE A 518 22.34 24.22 -2.36
N LYS A 519 21.63 23.67 -1.38
CA LYS A 519 21.29 22.25 -1.33
C LYS A 519 20.03 22.01 -2.14
N PHE A 520 20.06 21.01 -3.02
CA PHE A 520 18.93 20.60 -3.87
C PHE A 520 18.43 19.24 -3.42
N HIS A 521 17.22 19.18 -2.89
CA HIS A 521 16.59 17.97 -2.40
C HIS A 521 15.54 17.48 -3.39
N PHE A 522 15.52 16.17 -3.64
CA PHE A 522 14.55 15.53 -4.54
C PHE A 522 13.34 14.98 -3.80
N THR A 523 13.31 15.20 -2.50
CA THR A 523 12.21 14.84 -1.61
C THR A 523 11.82 16.04 -0.77
N SER A 524 10.57 16.07 -0.32
CA SER A 524 10.02 17.21 0.43
C SER A 524 10.42 17.24 1.92
N GLU A 525 11.04 16.18 2.43
CA GLU A 525 11.58 16.10 3.80
C GLU A 525 13.09 15.93 3.71
N PHE A 526 13.82 16.80 4.36
CA PHE A 526 15.28 16.83 4.37
C PHE A 526 15.83 17.39 5.70
#